data_1083a454de795e67df8ef7e6699a6a07
#
_entry.id   1083a454de795e67df8ef7e6699a6a07
#
_cell.length_a   1.000
_cell.length_b   1.000
_cell.length_c   1.000
_cell.angle_alpha   90.00
_cell.angle_beta   90.00
_cell.angle_gamma   90.00
#
_symmetry.space_group_name_H-M   'P 1'
#
loop_
_entity.id
_entity.type
_entity.pdbx_description
1 polymer ?
#
loop_
_entity_poly.entity_id
_entity_poly.type
_entity_poly.pdbx_seq_one_letter_code
_entity_poly.pdbx_strand_id
1 'polypeptide(L)'
;MTKLNLERTALVLVDMQNDFLHPEGAYGRNGQACDAIAQLPERLAPLAKAMRAAGGWIVSTHFTLVPSKKGAPFISPHLRSLRPFLGAGDFASGSFGHQLIDSLQPADLTVEKIAFSAFYQSRLEWVLSRAGLETLVFGGIVTNGGVASTVRDAHVRDFHNIVLSD
;
A
#
# COMPACT_ATOMS: atom_id res chain seq x y z
N MET A 1 -2.66 -29.24 -2.28
CA MET A 1 -2.30 -27.81 -2.43
C MET A 1 -2.92 -27.29 -3.71
N THR A 2 -3.81 -26.33 -3.63
CA THR A 2 -4.41 -25.70 -4.82
C THR A 2 -3.31 -24.94 -5.55
N LYS A 3 -3.09 -25.25 -6.82
CA LYS A 3 -2.11 -24.55 -7.65
C LYS A 3 -2.64 -23.14 -7.94
N LEU A 4 -1.88 -22.10 -7.58
CA LEU A 4 -2.23 -20.71 -7.86
C LEU A 4 -2.16 -20.45 -9.37
N ASN A 5 -3.20 -19.82 -9.92
CA ASN A 5 -3.15 -19.24 -11.26
C ASN A 5 -2.51 -17.84 -11.15
N LEU A 6 -1.23 -17.74 -11.50
CA LEU A 6 -0.47 -16.49 -11.32
C LEU A 6 -0.96 -15.36 -12.22
N GLU A 7 -1.48 -15.64 -13.42
CA GLU A 7 -2.08 -14.61 -14.30
C GLU A 7 -3.32 -13.95 -13.67
N ARG A 8 -3.97 -14.63 -12.72
CA ARG A 8 -5.13 -14.15 -11.97
C ARG A 8 -4.80 -13.84 -10.50
N THR A 9 -3.51 -13.69 -10.18
CA THR A 9 -3.01 -13.43 -8.84
C THR A 9 -2.25 -12.12 -8.79
N ALA A 10 -2.51 -11.29 -7.79
CA ALA A 10 -1.77 -10.08 -7.51
C ALA A 10 -1.06 -10.12 -6.15
N LEU A 11 0.19 -9.65 -6.12
CA LEU A 11 0.82 -9.20 -4.89
C LEU A 11 0.38 -7.75 -4.63
N VAL A 12 -0.36 -7.55 -3.55
CA VAL A 12 -0.85 -6.23 -3.12
C VAL A 12 0.11 -5.67 -2.08
N LEU A 13 0.85 -4.65 -2.49
CA LEU A 13 1.80 -3.91 -1.66
C LEU A 13 1.05 -2.77 -0.97
N VAL A 14 0.70 -2.96 0.30
CA VAL A 14 -0.10 -1.98 1.05
C VAL A 14 0.82 -0.91 1.62
N ASP A 15 0.69 0.31 1.11
CA ASP A 15 1.31 1.55 1.61
C ASP A 15 2.84 1.50 1.72
N MET A 16 3.50 0.77 0.82
CA MET A 16 4.96 0.65 0.78
C MET A 16 5.62 1.90 0.15
N GLN A 17 5.26 3.07 0.68
CA GLN A 17 5.61 4.40 0.16
C GLN A 17 6.87 4.98 0.82
N ASN A 18 7.55 5.87 0.10
CA ASN A 18 8.72 6.56 0.63
C ASN A 18 8.44 7.36 1.92
N ASP A 19 7.26 7.98 2.05
CA ASP A 19 6.91 8.73 3.27
C ASP A 19 6.85 7.86 4.53
N PHE A 20 6.57 6.56 4.40
CA PHE A 20 6.65 5.63 5.51
C PHE A 20 8.05 5.03 5.74
N LEU A 21 8.81 4.79 4.65
CA LEU A 21 9.95 3.87 4.66
C LEU A 21 11.30 4.53 4.38
N HIS A 22 11.32 5.61 3.60
CA HIS A 22 12.56 6.28 3.21
C HIS A 22 13.02 7.25 4.30
N PRO A 23 14.33 7.37 4.58
CA PRO A 23 14.84 8.34 5.58
C PRO A 23 14.40 9.79 5.32
N GLU A 24 14.28 10.19 4.06
CA GLU A 24 13.81 11.52 3.64
C GLU A 24 12.28 11.61 3.54
N GLY A 25 11.56 10.53 3.77
CA GLY A 25 10.10 10.51 3.84
C GLY A 25 9.55 11.13 5.12
N ALA A 26 8.24 11.33 5.21
CA ALA A 26 7.60 12.00 6.35
C ALA A 26 7.94 11.38 7.70
N TYR A 27 7.94 10.05 7.79
CA TYR A 27 8.28 9.34 9.03
C TYR A 27 9.78 9.41 9.35
N GLY A 28 10.65 9.24 8.35
CA GLY A 28 12.10 9.34 8.52
C GLY A 28 12.54 10.71 9.03
N ARG A 29 12.10 11.77 8.35
CA ARG A 29 12.42 13.18 8.72
C ARG A 29 11.99 13.55 10.14
N ASN A 30 10.96 12.91 10.66
CA ASN A 30 10.39 13.21 11.98
C ASN A 30 10.81 12.20 13.05
N GLY A 31 11.80 11.33 12.79
CA GLY A 31 12.29 10.34 13.75
C GLY A 31 11.23 9.29 14.14
N GLN A 32 10.28 9.02 13.26
CA GLN A 32 9.19 8.06 13.46
C GLN A 32 9.42 6.75 12.70
N ALA A 33 10.61 6.57 12.11
CA ALA A 33 10.97 5.33 11.44
C ALA A 33 10.97 4.15 12.42
N CYS A 34 10.55 2.99 11.93
CA CYS A 34 10.52 1.74 12.69
C CYS A 34 11.38 0.71 11.97
N ASP A 35 12.41 0.18 12.63
CA ASP A 35 13.38 -0.76 12.03
C ASP A 35 12.71 -2.02 11.48
N ALA A 36 11.69 -2.55 12.17
CA ALA A 36 10.95 -3.70 11.69
C ALA A 36 10.22 -3.43 10.36
N ILE A 37 9.67 -2.22 10.20
CA ILE A 37 8.99 -1.79 8.99
C ILE A 37 10.01 -1.48 7.88
N ALA A 38 11.14 -0.89 8.22
CA ALA A 38 12.20 -0.52 7.27
C ALA A 38 12.79 -1.75 6.53
N GLN A 39 12.73 -2.94 7.11
CA GLN A 39 13.21 -4.18 6.49
C GLN A 39 12.20 -4.83 5.52
N LEU A 40 10.93 -4.42 5.55
CA LEU A 40 9.89 -5.03 4.70
C LEU A 40 10.17 -4.94 3.19
N PRO A 41 10.68 -3.83 2.64
CA PRO A 41 11.01 -3.76 1.22
C PRO A 41 11.98 -4.85 0.77
N GLU A 42 13.03 -5.12 1.56
CA GLU A 42 14.02 -6.17 1.24
C GLU A 42 13.41 -7.58 1.31
N ARG A 43 12.48 -7.81 2.23
CA ARG A 43 11.77 -9.09 2.35
C ARG A 43 10.77 -9.30 1.23
N LEU A 44 10.08 -8.25 0.78
CA LEU A 44 9.07 -8.31 -0.28
C LEU A 44 9.68 -8.30 -1.69
N ALA A 45 10.85 -7.72 -1.89
CA ALA A 45 11.46 -7.59 -3.20
C ALA A 45 11.71 -8.93 -3.93
N PRO A 46 12.19 -10.00 -3.27
CA PRO A 46 12.33 -11.32 -3.92
C PRO A 46 10.98 -11.89 -4.38
N LEU A 47 9.93 -11.73 -3.57
CA LEU A 47 8.59 -12.18 -3.92
C LEU A 47 8.01 -11.37 -5.09
N ALA A 48 8.14 -10.04 -5.05
CA ALA A 48 7.69 -9.18 -6.14
C ALA A 48 8.41 -9.51 -7.46
N LYS A 49 9.71 -9.79 -7.41
CA LYS A 49 10.48 -10.25 -8.57
C LYS A 49 9.98 -11.60 -9.10
N ALA A 50 9.72 -12.56 -8.21
CA ALA A 50 9.21 -13.87 -8.59
C ALA A 50 7.80 -13.79 -9.19
N MET A 51 6.92 -12.96 -8.61
CA MET A 51 5.58 -12.71 -9.14
C MET A 51 5.61 -12.16 -10.56
N ARG A 52 6.43 -11.12 -10.82
CA ARG A 52 6.60 -10.56 -12.17
C ARG A 52 7.12 -11.59 -13.16
N ALA A 53 8.15 -12.36 -12.77
CA ALA A 53 8.75 -13.37 -13.63
C ALA A 53 7.77 -14.51 -14.00
N ALA A 54 6.80 -14.76 -13.16
CA ALA A 54 5.79 -15.79 -13.33
C ALA A 54 4.46 -15.27 -13.96
N GLY A 55 4.42 -14.00 -14.41
CA GLY A 55 3.24 -13.40 -15.04
C GLY A 55 2.16 -12.94 -14.06
N GLY A 56 2.46 -12.89 -12.77
CA GLY A 56 1.57 -12.34 -11.76
C GLY A 56 1.62 -10.81 -11.70
N TRP A 57 0.65 -10.20 -11.06
CA TRP A 57 0.48 -8.75 -10.98
C TRP A 57 1.09 -8.17 -9.70
N ILE A 58 1.61 -6.95 -9.82
CA ILE A 58 2.00 -6.12 -8.67
C ILE A 58 1.02 -4.94 -8.58
N VAL A 59 0.27 -4.90 -7.49
CA VAL A 59 -0.67 -3.82 -7.18
C VAL A 59 -0.17 -3.06 -5.97
N SER A 60 0.01 -1.75 -6.09
CA SER A 60 0.43 -0.90 -4.98
C SER A 60 -0.73 0.00 -4.54
N THR A 61 -1.00 0.03 -3.23
CA THR A 61 -1.93 0.99 -2.66
C THR A 61 -1.16 2.11 -1.98
N HIS A 62 -1.59 3.34 -2.20
CA HIS A 62 -0.90 4.53 -1.70
C HIS A 62 -1.82 5.33 -0.78
N PHE A 63 -1.49 5.40 0.49
CA PHE A 63 -2.14 6.33 1.39
C PHE A 63 -1.89 7.76 0.91
N THR A 64 -2.96 8.55 0.81
CA THR A 64 -2.92 9.88 0.21
C THR A 64 -3.54 10.90 1.15
N LEU A 65 -2.82 11.97 1.43
CA LEU A 65 -3.32 13.15 2.10
C LEU A 65 -3.65 14.22 1.06
N VAL A 66 -4.93 14.48 0.87
CA VAL A 66 -5.41 15.47 -0.09
C VAL A 66 -5.10 16.88 0.42
N PRO A 67 -4.41 17.73 -0.33
CA PRO A 67 -4.10 19.09 0.12
C PRO A 67 -5.32 20.01 0.03
N SER A 68 -5.46 20.90 1.01
CA SER A 68 -6.38 22.03 0.95
C SER A 68 -5.87 23.09 -0.02
N LYS A 69 -6.70 24.11 -0.31
CA LYS A 69 -6.28 25.27 -1.14
C LYS A 69 -5.03 26.00 -0.62
N LYS A 70 -4.73 25.89 0.67
CA LYS A 70 -3.56 26.52 1.32
C LYS A 70 -2.38 25.54 1.51
N GLY A 71 -2.46 24.32 0.95
CA GLY A 71 -1.41 23.30 1.01
C GLY A 71 -1.45 22.40 2.24
N ALA A 72 -2.10 22.81 3.33
CA ALA A 72 -2.26 21.91 4.50
C ALA A 72 -3.13 20.70 4.14
N PRO A 73 -2.80 19.48 4.58
CA PRO A 73 -3.58 18.31 4.23
C PRO A 73 -4.92 18.28 4.97
N PHE A 74 -5.95 17.75 4.30
CA PHE A 74 -7.16 17.32 4.97
C PHE A 74 -6.83 16.08 5.80
N ILE A 75 -6.89 16.24 7.12
CA ILE A 75 -6.55 15.17 8.06
C ILE A 75 -7.61 15.15 9.17
N SER A 76 -8.10 13.96 9.51
CA SER A 76 -9.09 13.85 10.58
C SER A 76 -8.49 14.20 11.95
N PRO A 77 -9.30 14.69 12.92
CA PRO A 77 -8.80 14.97 14.27
C PRO A 77 -8.13 13.75 14.92
N HIS A 78 -8.67 12.56 14.70
CA HIS A 78 -8.09 11.32 15.20
C HIS A 78 -6.71 11.04 14.59
N LEU A 79 -6.56 11.11 13.26
CA LEU A 79 -5.26 10.92 12.62
C LEU A 79 -4.26 12.01 13.03
N ARG A 80 -4.73 13.25 13.18
CA ARG A 80 -3.90 14.35 13.69
C ARG A 80 -3.37 14.08 15.10
N SER A 81 -4.16 13.49 15.98
CA SER A 81 -3.71 13.14 17.33
C SER A 81 -2.68 12.01 17.32
N LEU A 82 -2.81 11.06 16.42
CA LEU A 82 -1.87 9.93 16.27
C LEU A 82 -0.58 10.32 15.52
N ARG A 83 -0.65 11.28 14.62
CA ARG A 83 0.44 11.66 13.71
C ARG A 83 0.53 13.21 13.61
N PRO A 84 0.87 13.88 14.74
CA PRO A 84 0.89 15.35 14.79
C PRO A 84 1.94 15.96 13.87
N PHE A 85 2.97 15.20 13.48
CA PHE A 85 4.06 15.63 12.62
C PHE A 85 3.69 15.74 11.14
N LEU A 86 2.57 15.14 10.69
CA LEU A 86 2.17 15.19 9.28
C LEU A 86 1.78 16.60 8.87
N GLY A 87 2.37 17.09 7.77
CA GLY A 87 2.24 18.46 7.29
C GLY A 87 1.98 18.55 5.79
N ALA A 88 2.14 19.77 5.27
CA ALA A 88 1.99 20.05 3.85
C ALA A 88 3.02 19.28 3.01
N GLY A 89 2.55 18.62 1.95
CA GLY A 89 3.37 17.83 1.04
C GLY A 89 3.54 16.37 1.43
N ASP A 90 3.31 16.01 2.71
CA ASP A 90 3.40 14.62 3.13
C ASP A 90 2.26 13.80 2.50
N PHE A 91 2.60 12.64 1.97
CA PHE A 91 1.66 11.75 1.26
C PHE A 91 0.84 12.44 0.15
N ALA A 92 1.32 13.56 -0.37
CA ALA A 92 0.64 14.27 -1.44
C ALA A 92 0.82 13.52 -2.77
N SER A 93 -0.28 13.34 -3.50
CA SER A 93 -0.25 12.66 -4.81
C SER A 93 0.82 13.25 -5.73
N GLY A 94 1.64 12.37 -6.35
CA GLY A 94 2.74 12.75 -7.24
C GLY A 94 4.02 13.20 -6.55
N SER A 95 4.06 13.36 -5.21
CA SER A 95 5.30 13.67 -4.48
C SER A 95 6.25 12.47 -4.42
N PHE A 96 7.53 12.72 -4.13
CA PHE A 96 8.51 11.66 -3.83
C PHE A 96 8.03 10.76 -2.69
N GLY A 97 7.52 11.35 -1.61
CA GLY A 97 7.04 10.62 -0.44
C GLY A 97 5.87 9.68 -0.74
N HIS A 98 5.01 10.07 -1.69
CA HIS A 98 3.85 9.30 -2.09
C HIS A 98 4.20 8.07 -2.95
N GLN A 99 5.36 8.04 -3.58
CA GLN A 99 5.75 6.96 -4.50
C GLN A 99 6.03 5.65 -3.75
N LEU A 100 5.77 4.53 -4.44
CA LEU A 100 6.24 3.21 -4.03
C LEU A 100 7.77 3.23 -3.90
N ILE A 101 8.31 2.67 -2.82
CA ILE A 101 9.76 2.60 -2.60
C ILE A 101 10.46 1.86 -3.77
N ASP A 102 11.63 2.36 -4.18
CA ASP A 102 12.31 1.95 -5.41
C ASP A 102 12.58 0.44 -5.52
N SER A 103 12.94 -0.21 -4.42
CA SER A 103 13.23 -1.65 -4.41
C SER A 103 12.02 -2.54 -4.77
N LEU A 104 10.81 -1.99 -4.70
CA LEU A 104 9.56 -2.69 -5.03
C LEU A 104 8.97 -2.28 -6.38
N GLN A 105 9.52 -1.26 -7.02
CA GLN A 105 9.08 -0.81 -8.34
C GLN A 105 9.45 -1.79 -9.48
N PRO A 106 8.73 -1.72 -10.63
CA PRO A 106 7.48 -0.99 -10.84
C PRO A 106 6.26 -1.76 -10.29
N ALA A 107 5.14 -1.06 -10.04
CA ALA A 107 3.83 -1.67 -9.90
C ALA A 107 3.08 -1.63 -11.24
N ASP A 108 2.31 -2.69 -11.53
CA ASP A 108 1.45 -2.74 -12.72
C ASP A 108 0.21 -1.86 -12.55
N LEU A 109 -0.29 -1.78 -11.31
CA LEU A 109 -1.43 -0.95 -10.94
C LEU A 109 -1.10 -0.19 -9.64
N THR A 110 -1.42 1.10 -9.64
CA THR A 110 -1.33 1.95 -8.44
C THR A 110 -2.70 2.55 -8.13
N VAL A 111 -3.12 2.44 -6.86
CA VAL A 111 -4.40 2.95 -6.39
C VAL A 111 -4.21 3.80 -5.14
N GLU A 112 -4.64 5.05 -5.21
CA GLU A 112 -4.68 5.94 -4.06
C GLU A 112 -5.81 5.57 -3.10
N LYS A 113 -5.58 5.73 -1.80
CA LYS A 113 -6.58 5.55 -0.76
C LYS A 113 -6.49 6.65 0.30
N ILE A 114 -7.63 7.01 0.85
CA ILE A 114 -7.78 8.06 1.87
C ILE A 114 -8.14 7.51 3.25
N ALA A 115 -8.27 6.19 3.37
CA ALA A 115 -8.67 5.48 4.59
C ALA A 115 -7.79 4.26 4.83
N PHE A 116 -8.04 3.51 5.91
CA PHE A 116 -7.30 2.27 6.18
C PHE A 116 -7.52 1.23 5.09
N SER A 117 -8.76 0.94 4.73
CA SER A 117 -9.04 0.02 3.63
C SER A 117 -8.76 0.69 2.28
N ALA A 118 -8.05 -0.03 1.41
CA ALA A 118 -7.79 0.41 0.06
C ALA A 118 -9.02 0.28 -0.86
N PHE A 119 -10.08 -0.39 -0.43
CA PHE A 119 -11.35 -0.46 -1.15
C PHE A 119 -12.28 0.73 -0.84
N TYR A 120 -12.03 1.44 0.28
CA TYR A 120 -12.92 2.53 0.68
C TYR A 120 -12.79 3.74 -0.25
N GLN A 121 -13.87 4.05 -0.98
CA GLN A 121 -13.95 5.20 -1.91
C GLN A 121 -12.77 5.28 -2.90
N SER A 122 -12.32 4.13 -3.38
CA SER A 122 -11.25 4.02 -4.36
C SER A 122 -11.69 3.24 -5.60
N ARG A 123 -10.83 3.22 -6.61
CA ARG A 123 -11.05 2.41 -7.81
C ARG A 123 -10.52 0.97 -7.70
N LEU A 124 -10.04 0.52 -6.51
CA LEU A 124 -9.33 -0.75 -6.38
C LEU A 124 -10.18 -1.94 -6.84
N GLU A 125 -11.41 -2.07 -6.34
CA GLU A 125 -12.31 -3.16 -6.74
C GLU A 125 -12.52 -3.21 -8.25
N TRP A 126 -12.76 -2.04 -8.85
CA TRP A 126 -12.98 -1.95 -10.29
C TRP A 126 -11.76 -2.41 -11.09
N VAL A 127 -10.55 -1.95 -10.76
CA VAL A 127 -9.35 -2.33 -11.52
C VAL A 127 -8.99 -3.80 -11.34
N LEU A 128 -9.11 -4.36 -10.12
CA LEU A 128 -8.86 -5.78 -9.85
C LEU A 128 -9.82 -6.66 -10.66
N SER A 129 -11.11 -6.33 -10.64
CA SER A 129 -12.14 -7.08 -11.37
C SER A 129 -11.93 -7.00 -12.89
N ARG A 130 -11.56 -5.83 -13.42
CA ARG A 130 -11.30 -5.66 -14.87
C ARG A 130 -10.03 -6.37 -15.31
N ALA A 131 -9.03 -6.48 -14.46
CA ALA A 131 -7.83 -7.26 -14.69
C ALA A 131 -8.08 -8.79 -14.56
N GLY A 132 -9.28 -9.21 -14.17
CA GLY A 132 -9.64 -10.62 -13.99
C GLY A 132 -8.93 -11.27 -12.81
N LEU A 133 -8.53 -10.49 -11.81
CA LEU A 133 -7.83 -10.98 -10.63
C LEU A 133 -8.79 -11.64 -9.65
N GLU A 134 -8.40 -12.79 -9.11
CA GLU A 134 -9.19 -13.60 -8.18
C GLU A 134 -8.47 -13.81 -6.85
N THR A 135 -7.14 -13.89 -6.88
CA THR A 135 -6.32 -14.14 -5.69
C THR A 135 -5.46 -12.93 -5.39
N LEU A 136 -5.50 -12.48 -4.14
CA LEU A 136 -4.72 -11.35 -3.65
C LEU A 136 -3.78 -11.82 -2.53
N VAL A 137 -2.48 -11.62 -2.74
CA VAL A 137 -1.43 -11.86 -1.75
C VAL A 137 -1.06 -10.54 -1.13
N PHE A 138 -1.27 -10.38 0.17
CA PHE A 138 -1.08 -9.11 0.85
C PHE A 138 0.23 -9.04 1.63
N GLY A 139 1.01 -8.00 1.39
CA GLY A 139 2.14 -7.58 2.19
C GLY A 139 2.16 -6.06 2.34
N GLY A 140 2.82 -5.55 3.37
CA GLY A 140 2.94 -4.11 3.60
C GLY A 140 2.58 -3.66 5.01
N ILE A 141 2.13 -2.42 5.15
CA ILE A 141 1.95 -1.71 6.42
C ILE A 141 0.59 -1.00 6.51
N VAL A 142 0.10 -0.80 7.73
CA VAL A 142 0.45 -1.49 8.98
C VAL A 142 -0.53 -2.63 9.19
N THR A 143 -0.07 -3.72 9.84
CA THR A 143 -0.84 -4.97 9.95
C THR A 143 -2.25 -4.76 10.50
N ASN A 144 -2.41 -4.04 11.61
CA ASN A 144 -3.71 -3.81 12.27
C ASN A 144 -4.54 -2.66 11.67
N GLY A 145 -4.01 -1.94 10.69
CA GLY A 145 -4.67 -0.82 10.01
C GLY A 145 -4.90 -1.11 8.53
N GLY A 146 -4.01 -0.60 7.66
CA GLY A 146 -4.13 -0.70 6.21
C GLY A 146 -4.29 -2.13 5.71
N VAL A 147 -3.41 -3.04 6.15
CA VAL A 147 -3.42 -4.44 5.71
C VAL A 147 -4.71 -5.13 6.15
N ALA A 148 -4.98 -5.18 7.47
CA ALA A 148 -6.14 -5.91 7.99
C ALA A 148 -7.47 -5.39 7.45
N SER A 149 -7.62 -4.06 7.31
CA SER A 149 -8.86 -3.47 6.76
C SER A 149 -9.04 -3.82 5.29
N THR A 150 -7.95 -3.75 4.49
CA THR A 150 -8.01 -4.09 3.08
C THR A 150 -8.30 -5.57 2.85
N VAL A 151 -7.68 -6.47 3.63
CA VAL A 151 -7.92 -7.92 3.55
C VAL A 151 -9.38 -8.27 3.88
N ARG A 152 -9.96 -7.68 4.94
CA ARG A 152 -11.37 -7.91 5.29
C ARG A 152 -12.31 -7.44 4.19
N ASP A 153 -12.04 -6.27 3.63
CA ASP A 153 -12.83 -5.72 2.53
C ASP A 153 -12.66 -6.53 1.22
N ALA A 154 -11.48 -7.08 0.96
CA ALA A 154 -11.26 -8.00 -0.14
C ALA A 154 -12.07 -9.30 0.06
N HIS A 155 -12.11 -9.82 1.29
CA HIS A 155 -12.84 -11.04 1.60
C HIS A 155 -14.34 -10.93 1.34
N VAL A 156 -14.97 -9.82 1.76
CA VAL A 156 -16.42 -9.62 1.53
C VAL A 156 -16.77 -9.32 0.07
N ARG A 157 -15.77 -9.17 -0.80
CA ARG A 157 -15.87 -9.01 -2.25
C ARG A 157 -15.49 -10.28 -3.02
N ASP A 158 -15.44 -11.42 -2.31
CA ASP A 158 -15.16 -12.76 -2.85
C ASP A 158 -13.75 -12.93 -3.44
N PHE A 159 -12.78 -12.08 -3.11
CA PHE A 159 -11.39 -12.36 -3.44
C PHE A 159 -10.82 -13.46 -2.56
N HIS A 160 -10.04 -14.35 -3.16
CA HIS A 160 -9.24 -15.31 -2.41
C HIS A 160 -8.01 -14.61 -1.82
N ASN A 161 -7.87 -14.60 -0.49
CA ASN A 161 -6.86 -13.80 0.20
C ASN A 161 -5.78 -14.66 0.83
N ILE A 162 -4.53 -14.27 0.60
CA ILE A 162 -3.34 -14.81 1.26
C ILE A 162 -2.65 -13.65 1.97
N VAL A 163 -2.38 -13.77 3.26
CA VAL A 163 -1.66 -12.75 4.03
C VAL A 163 -0.27 -13.29 4.37
N LEU A 164 0.75 -12.50 4.06
CA LEU A 164 2.11 -12.83 4.43
C LEU A 164 2.30 -12.61 5.94
N SER A 165 2.93 -13.58 6.62
CA SER A 165 3.04 -13.63 8.09
C SER A 165 4.47 -13.79 8.59
N ASP A 166 5.42 -13.38 7.87
CA ASP A 166 6.85 -13.52 8.17
C ASP A 166 7.32 -12.89 9.48
#